data_7a764a97faf91242f9e3d01423fb75b8
#
_entry.id   7a764a97faf91242f9e3d01423fb75b8
#
_cell.length_a   1.000
_cell.length_b   1.000
_cell.length_c   1.000
_cell.angle_alpha   90.00
_cell.angle_beta   90.00
_cell.angle_gamma   90.00
#
_symmetry.space_group_name_H-M   'P 1'
#
loop_
_entity.id
_entity.type
_entity.pdbx_description
1 polymer ?
#
loop_
_entity_poly.entity_id
_entity_poly.type
_entity_poly.pdbx_seq_one_letter_code
_entity_poly.pdbx_strand_id
1 'polypeptide(L)'
;MAGGALGVMIGEKHTLRDWNLGWTAITLGFPEPKTYEQDIPGADGTLDITEAITGGDVKYKNRNISLEFETPDEDFFQWGMCISEIANYLVGKRVKIIFDTDPSFYYIGRLTIDVEKTDRVNGKLVISGDVDPYKYERYSSLEDWKWDTFNFETDIIREYKDIKVDGEYQLCISGRRKRVIPVIECNTAMKVSFNDTEYSLLA
;
A
#
# COMPACT_ATOMS: atom_id res chain seq x y z
N MET A 1 -26.80 -14.76 1.34
CA MET A 1 -26.08 -14.01 0.31
C MET A 1 -24.83 -14.80 -0.01
N ALA A 2 -24.71 -15.33 -1.21
CA ALA A 2 -23.48 -15.98 -1.65
C ALA A 2 -22.41 -14.88 -1.76
N GLY A 3 -21.47 -14.87 -0.84
CA GLY A 3 -20.31 -13.99 -0.93
C GLY A 3 -19.57 -14.33 -2.20
N GLY A 4 -19.55 -13.42 -3.18
CA GLY A 4 -18.72 -13.59 -4.37
C GLY A 4 -17.29 -13.79 -3.92
N ALA A 5 -16.59 -14.72 -4.58
CA ALA A 5 -15.17 -14.92 -4.30
C ALA A 5 -14.42 -13.61 -4.52
N LEU A 6 -13.68 -13.18 -3.51
CA LEU A 6 -12.87 -11.96 -3.58
C LEU A 6 -11.49 -12.29 -4.14
N GLY A 7 -10.91 -11.36 -4.87
CA GLY A 7 -9.60 -11.48 -5.47
C GLY A 7 -8.64 -10.36 -5.06
N VAL A 8 -7.48 -10.41 -5.65
CA VAL A 8 -6.43 -9.40 -5.47
C VAL A 8 -5.87 -9.05 -6.84
N MET A 9 -5.78 -7.78 -7.16
CA MET A 9 -5.06 -7.33 -8.34
C MET A 9 -3.58 -7.22 -8.00
N ILE A 10 -2.74 -7.92 -8.75
CA ILE A 10 -1.28 -7.89 -8.60
C ILE A 10 -0.66 -7.40 -9.92
N GLY A 11 -0.17 -6.18 -9.91
CA GLY A 11 0.22 -5.49 -11.13
C GLY A 11 -1.00 -5.24 -12.04
N GLU A 12 -1.04 -5.88 -13.19
CA GLU A 12 -2.13 -5.79 -14.19
C GLU A 12 -3.03 -7.04 -14.20
N LYS A 13 -2.69 -8.06 -13.44
CA LYS A 13 -3.41 -9.33 -13.38
C LYS A 13 -4.22 -9.45 -12.09
N HIS A 14 -5.43 -9.95 -12.23
CA HIS A 14 -6.33 -10.20 -11.12
C HIS A 14 -6.39 -11.69 -10.80
N THR A 15 -6.13 -12.07 -9.55
CA THR A 15 -6.00 -13.47 -9.16
C THR A 15 -7.22 -14.31 -9.55
N LEU A 16 -8.42 -13.82 -9.30
CA LEU A 16 -9.66 -14.56 -9.61
C LEU A 16 -10.01 -14.54 -11.10
N ARG A 17 -9.88 -13.37 -11.77
CA ARG A 17 -10.33 -13.20 -13.15
C ARG A 17 -9.36 -13.77 -14.19
N ASP A 18 -8.06 -13.59 -13.94
CA ASP A 18 -7.02 -13.95 -14.91
C ASP A 18 -6.39 -15.31 -14.62
N TRP A 19 -6.37 -15.74 -13.36
CA TRP A 19 -5.74 -17.02 -12.94
C TRP A 19 -6.72 -18.01 -12.29
N ASN A 20 -8.00 -17.63 -12.16
CA ASN A 20 -9.03 -18.42 -11.49
C ASN A 20 -8.64 -18.86 -10.06
N LEU A 21 -7.92 -17.99 -9.35
CA LEU A 21 -7.46 -18.21 -7.98
C LEU A 21 -8.28 -17.35 -7.01
N GLY A 22 -9.14 -17.99 -6.23
CA GLY A 22 -9.79 -17.41 -5.07
C GLY A 22 -8.87 -17.52 -3.85
N TRP A 23 -8.66 -16.43 -3.12
CA TRP A 23 -7.86 -16.49 -1.90
C TRP A 23 -8.60 -17.19 -0.76
N THR A 24 -7.87 -18.01 -0.01
CA THR A 24 -8.35 -18.72 1.19
C THR A 24 -7.92 -18.03 2.47
N ALA A 25 -6.72 -17.44 2.46
CA ALA A 25 -6.22 -16.67 3.59
C ALA A 25 -5.37 -15.48 3.13
N ILE A 26 -5.45 -14.41 3.88
CA ILE A 26 -4.59 -13.22 3.73
C ILE A 26 -3.96 -12.92 5.07
N THR A 27 -2.64 -12.85 5.09
CA THR A 27 -1.88 -12.33 6.22
C THR A 27 -1.18 -11.06 5.81
N LEU A 28 -1.46 -9.97 6.51
CA LEU A 28 -0.83 -8.67 6.30
C LEU A 28 -0.25 -8.20 7.64
N GLY A 29 1.06 -8.35 7.80
CA GLY A 29 1.77 -7.92 9.00
C GLY A 29 1.66 -6.39 9.21
N PHE A 30 1.71 -5.95 10.45
CA PHE A 30 1.88 -4.52 10.74
C PHE A 30 3.35 -4.13 10.56
N PRO A 31 3.63 -2.90 10.10
CA PRO A 31 5.01 -2.44 9.96
C PRO A 31 5.64 -2.26 11.35
N GLU A 32 6.77 -2.89 11.56
CA GLU A 32 7.56 -2.75 12.77
C GLU A 32 8.34 -1.43 12.77
N PRO A 33 8.44 -0.71 13.89
CA PRO A 33 9.32 0.44 13.99
C PRO A 33 10.79 0.00 13.85
N LYS A 34 11.59 0.85 13.25
CA LYS A 34 13.05 0.71 13.27
C LYS A 34 13.54 1.39 14.55
N THR A 35 14.00 0.59 15.50
CA THR A 35 14.62 1.08 16.73
C THR A 35 16.13 1.00 16.65
N TYR A 36 16.81 1.96 17.25
CA TYR A 36 18.25 2.03 17.36
C TYR A 36 18.59 2.18 18.82
N GLU A 37 19.03 1.08 19.41
CA GLU A 37 19.43 0.98 20.81
C GLU A 37 20.92 0.71 20.90
N GLN A 38 21.57 1.30 21.87
CA GLN A 38 22.99 1.12 22.11
C GLN A 38 23.26 0.79 23.58
N ASP A 39 24.03 -0.25 23.79
CA ASP A 39 24.54 -0.60 25.11
C ASP A 39 25.60 0.40 25.58
N ILE A 40 25.46 0.84 26.81
CA ILE A 40 26.46 1.70 27.46
C ILE A 40 27.18 0.86 28.50
N PRO A 41 28.51 0.65 28.40
CA PRO A 41 29.26 -0.10 29.39
C PRO A 41 29.14 0.51 30.77
N GLY A 42 28.73 -0.31 31.73
CA GLY A 42 28.58 0.09 33.14
C GLY A 42 27.24 0.74 33.51
N ALA A 43 26.28 0.81 32.58
CA ALA A 43 24.91 1.22 32.83
C ALA A 43 23.96 0.02 32.69
N ASP A 44 22.86 0.04 33.43
CA ASP A 44 21.76 -0.89 33.22
C ASP A 44 20.88 -0.44 32.07
N GLY A 45 20.45 -1.42 31.23
CA GLY A 45 19.59 -1.14 30.06
C GLY A 45 20.33 -0.58 28.86
N THR A 46 19.57 -0.18 27.83
CA THR A 46 20.07 0.38 26.57
C THR A 46 19.68 1.83 26.42
N LEU A 47 20.46 2.61 25.71
CA LEU A 47 20.10 3.97 25.31
C LEU A 47 19.35 3.91 23.97
N ASP A 48 18.09 4.32 23.95
CA ASP A 48 17.32 4.48 22.73
C ASP A 48 17.66 5.82 22.07
N ILE A 49 18.30 5.74 20.91
CA ILE A 49 18.68 6.90 20.08
C ILE A 49 17.84 7.01 18.79
N THR A 50 16.74 6.27 18.72
CA THR A 50 15.89 6.16 17.52
C THR A 50 15.45 7.52 16.99
N GLU A 51 14.87 8.35 17.84
CA GLU A 51 14.36 9.66 17.44
C GLU A 51 15.47 10.65 17.10
N ALA A 52 16.60 10.56 17.80
CA ALA A 52 17.77 11.41 17.52
C ALA A 52 18.33 11.15 16.11
N ILE A 53 18.38 9.90 15.67
CA ILE A 53 18.88 9.53 14.33
C ILE A 53 17.85 9.86 13.25
N THR A 54 16.57 9.73 13.54
CA THR A 54 15.50 9.86 12.54
C THR A 54 14.90 11.26 12.43
N GLY A 55 15.41 12.22 13.21
CA GLY A 55 14.93 13.60 13.22
C GLY A 55 13.55 13.75 13.88
N GLY A 56 13.27 12.96 14.90
CA GLY A 56 12.02 12.97 15.66
C GLY A 56 10.87 12.16 15.08
N ASP A 57 11.08 11.48 13.93
CA ASP A 57 10.06 10.64 13.30
C ASP A 57 10.42 9.16 13.41
N VAL A 58 9.51 8.33 13.88
CA VAL A 58 9.68 6.88 13.83
C VAL A 58 9.61 6.39 12.38
N LYS A 59 10.63 5.67 11.93
CA LYS A 59 10.67 5.01 10.63
C LYS A 59 10.29 3.54 10.79
N TYR A 60 9.71 2.96 9.76
CA TYR A 60 9.19 1.59 9.80
C TYR A 60 9.92 0.68 8.83
N LYS A 61 10.01 -0.60 9.19
CA LYS A 61 10.45 -1.69 8.31
C LYS A 61 9.35 -2.02 7.30
N ASN A 62 9.70 -2.72 6.25
CA ASN A 62 8.73 -3.30 5.32
C ASN A 62 7.77 -4.24 6.06
N ARG A 63 6.59 -4.43 5.50
CA ARG A 63 5.56 -5.33 6.01
C ARG A 63 5.64 -6.64 5.25
N ASN A 64 5.47 -7.74 5.95
CA ASN A 64 5.26 -9.03 5.31
C ASN A 64 3.80 -9.15 4.84
N ILE A 65 3.63 -9.67 3.62
CA ILE A 65 2.33 -10.06 3.06
C ILE A 65 2.39 -11.52 2.65
N SER A 66 1.32 -12.27 2.92
CA SER A 66 1.13 -13.64 2.47
C SER A 66 -0.31 -13.83 2.03
N LEU A 67 -0.47 -14.30 0.81
CA LEU A 67 -1.74 -14.58 0.16
C LEU A 67 -1.77 -16.08 -0.15
N GLU A 68 -2.73 -16.79 0.42
CA GLU A 68 -2.90 -18.22 0.19
C GLU A 68 -4.07 -18.47 -0.76
N PHE A 69 -3.86 -19.34 -1.70
CA PHE A 69 -4.83 -19.72 -2.72
C PHE A 69 -4.93 -21.24 -2.82
N GLU A 70 -6.15 -21.72 -3.05
CA GLU A 70 -6.36 -23.05 -3.56
C GLU A 70 -6.32 -23.01 -5.08
N THR A 71 -5.57 -23.94 -5.67
CA THR A 71 -5.51 -24.05 -7.12
C THR A 71 -6.66 -24.90 -7.62
N PRO A 72 -7.19 -24.62 -8.85
CA PRO A 72 -8.20 -25.46 -9.46
C PRO A 72 -7.80 -26.93 -9.53
N ASP A 73 -8.80 -27.81 -9.55
CA ASP A 73 -8.59 -29.24 -9.82
C ASP A 73 -8.13 -29.44 -11.27
N GLU A 74 -6.82 -29.49 -11.45
CA GLU A 74 -6.16 -29.68 -12.74
C GLU A 74 -5.11 -30.76 -12.62
N ASP A 75 -4.76 -31.38 -13.75
CA ASP A 75 -3.67 -32.32 -13.78
C ASP A 75 -2.32 -31.60 -13.48
N PHE A 76 -1.30 -32.41 -13.16
CA PHE A 76 0.01 -31.86 -12.79
C PHE A 76 0.66 -31.03 -13.90
N PHE A 77 0.36 -31.29 -15.15
CA PHE A 77 0.95 -30.57 -16.27
C PHE A 77 0.31 -29.18 -16.41
N GLN A 78 -1.01 -29.10 -16.42
CA GLN A 78 -1.73 -27.85 -16.51
C GLN A 78 -1.46 -26.97 -15.27
N TRP A 79 -1.44 -27.58 -14.09
CA TRP A 79 -1.05 -26.90 -12.86
C TRP A 79 0.37 -26.33 -12.95
N GLY A 80 1.34 -27.10 -13.44
CA GLY A 80 2.72 -26.66 -13.63
C GLY A 80 2.85 -25.49 -14.61
N MET A 81 2.06 -25.50 -15.68
CA MET A 81 2.01 -24.38 -16.63
C MET A 81 1.45 -23.11 -16.01
N CYS A 82 0.34 -23.21 -15.29
CA CYS A 82 -0.28 -22.09 -14.58
C CYS A 82 0.69 -21.45 -13.56
N ILE A 83 1.32 -22.28 -12.72
CA ILE A 83 2.30 -21.82 -11.74
C ILE A 83 3.50 -21.15 -12.43
N SER A 84 3.99 -21.74 -13.53
CA SER A 84 5.11 -21.16 -14.29
C SER A 84 4.75 -19.79 -14.89
N GLU A 85 3.52 -19.62 -15.38
CA GLU A 85 3.04 -18.33 -15.87
C GLU A 85 3.02 -17.28 -14.74
N ILE A 86 2.45 -17.65 -13.60
CA ILE A 86 2.38 -16.74 -12.42
C ILE A 86 3.79 -16.39 -11.95
N ALA A 87 4.69 -17.37 -11.86
CA ALA A 87 6.08 -17.15 -11.45
C ALA A 87 6.81 -16.17 -12.39
N ASN A 88 6.70 -16.39 -13.68
CA ASN A 88 7.32 -15.53 -14.69
C ASN A 88 6.76 -14.10 -14.67
N TYR A 89 5.51 -13.96 -14.28
CA TYR A 89 4.88 -12.66 -14.15
C TYR A 89 5.34 -11.91 -12.90
N LEU A 90 5.43 -12.57 -11.75
CA LEU A 90 5.62 -11.94 -10.44
C LEU A 90 7.09 -11.85 -9.99
N VAL A 91 7.85 -12.95 -10.14
CA VAL A 91 9.15 -13.09 -9.49
C VAL A 91 10.15 -12.04 -10.02
N GLY A 92 10.82 -11.38 -9.08
CA GLY A 92 11.83 -10.35 -9.37
C GLY A 92 11.28 -8.95 -9.66
N LYS A 93 9.98 -8.79 -9.87
CA LYS A 93 9.36 -7.50 -10.15
C LYS A 93 8.84 -6.83 -8.88
N ARG A 94 8.86 -5.51 -8.87
CA ARG A 94 8.14 -4.71 -7.88
C ARG A 94 6.76 -4.39 -8.43
N VAL A 95 5.72 -4.86 -7.76
CA VAL A 95 4.34 -4.79 -8.25
C VAL A 95 3.44 -4.06 -7.29
N LYS A 96 2.35 -3.50 -7.82
CA LYS A 96 1.25 -2.95 -7.03
C LYS A 96 0.29 -4.07 -6.66
N ILE A 97 -0.25 -4.03 -5.45
CA ILE A 97 -1.18 -5.01 -4.90
C ILE A 97 -2.40 -4.26 -4.42
N ILE A 98 -3.56 -4.56 -4.99
CA ILE A 98 -4.84 -3.95 -4.66
C ILE A 98 -5.80 -5.06 -4.25
N PHE A 99 -6.36 -4.96 -3.05
CA PHE A 99 -7.37 -5.89 -2.57
C PHE A 99 -8.76 -5.46 -3.02
N ASP A 100 -9.61 -6.41 -3.42
CA ASP A 100 -11.01 -6.12 -3.72
C ASP A 100 -11.77 -5.58 -2.51
N THR A 101 -11.30 -5.89 -1.30
CA THR A 101 -11.84 -5.37 -0.04
C THR A 101 -11.42 -3.94 0.28
N ASP A 102 -10.38 -3.40 -0.37
CA ASP A 102 -9.86 -2.04 -0.14
C ASP A 102 -9.38 -1.42 -1.47
N PRO A 103 -10.29 -1.21 -2.45
CA PRO A 103 -9.93 -0.86 -3.83
C PRO A 103 -9.36 0.55 -3.98
N SER A 104 -9.53 1.41 -2.98
CA SER A 104 -9.03 2.79 -2.98
C SER A 104 -7.55 2.91 -2.64
N PHE A 105 -6.94 1.80 -2.18
CA PHE A 105 -5.54 1.78 -1.78
C PHE A 105 -4.77 0.64 -2.46
N TYR A 106 -3.46 0.81 -2.52
CA TYR A 106 -2.55 -0.23 -2.97
C TYR A 106 -1.33 -0.34 -2.07
N TYR A 107 -0.77 -1.53 -2.05
CA TYR A 107 0.57 -1.80 -1.52
C TYR A 107 1.54 -1.94 -2.69
N ILE A 108 2.83 -1.77 -2.43
CA ILE A 108 3.86 -1.97 -3.45
C ILE A 108 5.02 -2.74 -2.85
N GLY A 109 5.45 -3.78 -3.53
CA GLY A 109 6.53 -4.64 -3.05
C GLY A 109 6.99 -5.67 -4.05
N ARG A 110 7.86 -6.56 -3.59
CA ARG A 110 8.34 -7.70 -4.35
C ARG A 110 7.76 -8.97 -3.76
N LEU A 111 7.18 -9.77 -4.63
CA LEU A 111 6.53 -11.01 -4.26
C LEU A 111 7.33 -12.20 -4.79
N THR A 112 7.24 -13.28 -4.06
CA THR A 112 7.71 -14.62 -4.41
C THR A 112 6.53 -15.57 -4.36
N ILE A 113 6.68 -16.73 -4.95
CA ILE A 113 5.69 -17.79 -4.90
C ILE A 113 6.26 -19.03 -4.24
N ASP A 114 5.43 -19.70 -3.48
CA ASP A 114 5.68 -21.02 -2.94
C ASP A 114 4.48 -21.91 -3.24
N VAL A 115 4.74 -23.15 -3.64
CA VAL A 115 3.71 -24.02 -4.19
C VAL A 115 3.81 -25.41 -3.61
N GLU A 116 2.67 -25.98 -3.30
CA GLU A 116 2.55 -27.35 -2.86
C GLU A 116 1.40 -28.03 -3.61
N LYS A 117 1.67 -29.21 -4.17
CA LYS A 117 0.64 -30.06 -4.75
C LYS A 117 0.84 -31.49 -4.24
N THR A 118 -0.05 -31.87 -3.35
CA THR A 118 0.02 -33.14 -2.64
C THR A 118 -0.58 -34.28 -3.45
N ASP A 119 -1.64 -34.01 -4.20
CA ASP A 119 -2.34 -34.98 -5.04
C ASP A 119 -2.95 -34.33 -6.29
N ARG A 120 -3.83 -35.04 -7.02
CA ARG A 120 -4.45 -34.52 -8.24
C ARG A 120 -5.44 -33.39 -7.98
N VAL A 121 -6.03 -33.34 -6.79
CA VAL A 121 -7.13 -32.39 -6.44
C VAL A 121 -6.60 -31.22 -5.65
N ASN A 122 -5.72 -31.49 -4.68
CA ASN A 122 -5.28 -30.49 -3.71
C ASN A 122 -3.99 -29.81 -4.17
N GLY A 123 -4.09 -28.57 -4.57
CA GLY A 123 -2.95 -27.73 -4.84
C GLY A 123 -3.05 -26.44 -4.01
N LYS A 124 -1.94 -26.03 -3.43
CA LYS A 124 -1.81 -24.78 -2.67
C LYS A 124 -0.77 -23.89 -3.33
N LEU A 125 -1.13 -22.63 -3.51
CA LEU A 125 -0.22 -21.59 -3.94
C LEU A 125 -0.17 -20.52 -2.86
N VAL A 126 1.02 -20.15 -2.45
CA VAL A 126 1.26 -19.04 -1.54
C VAL A 126 2.06 -17.97 -2.28
N ILE A 127 1.51 -16.78 -2.38
CA ILE A 127 2.20 -15.61 -2.89
C ILE A 127 2.57 -14.75 -1.68
N SER A 128 3.84 -14.61 -1.41
CA SER A 128 4.32 -13.89 -0.23
C SER A 128 5.44 -12.92 -0.56
N GLY A 129 5.74 -12.00 0.35
CA GLY A 129 6.87 -11.09 0.18
C GLY A 129 6.80 -9.89 1.09
N ASP A 130 7.69 -8.95 0.83
CA ASP A 130 7.80 -7.72 1.57
C ASP A 130 7.25 -6.54 0.76
N VAL A 131 6.33 -5.81 1.37
CA VAL A 131 5.76 -4.59 0.80
C VAL A 131 6.17 -3.38 1.64
N ASP A 132 6.08 -2.21 1.06
CA ASP A 132 6.36 -0.96 1.75
C ASP A 132 5.50 -0.83 3.02
N PRO A 133 5.99 -0.11 4.05
CA PRO A 133 5.30 -0.04 5.34
C PRO A 133 3.93 0.63 5.28
N TYR A 134 3.72 1.48 4.28
CA TYR A 134 2.47 2.24 4.11
C TYR A 134 1.68 1.72 2.92
N LYS A 135 0.35 1.87 3.00
CA LYS A 135 -0.50 1.79 1.82
C LYS A 135 -0.59 3.15 1.16
N TYR A 136 -0.71 3.15 -0.15
CA TYR A 136 -0.79 4.34 -0.98
C TYR A 136 -2.20 4.49 -1.53
N GLU A 137 -2.67 5.71 -1.64
CA GLU A 137 -3.93 5.99 -2.31
C GLU A 137 -3.80 5.72 -3.81
N ARG A 138 -4.82 5.10 -4.38
CA ARG A 138 -4.85 4.75 -5.80
C ARG A 138 -5.06 5.97 -6.67
N TYR A 139 -5.87 6.91 -6.20
CA TYR A 139 -6.17 8.13 -6.89
C TYR A 139 -5.40 9.30 -6.28
N SER A 140 -4.84 10.14 -7.15
CA SER A 140 -4.16 11.35 -6.73
C SER A 140 -5.17 12.33 -6.11
N SER A 141 -4.75 13.08 -5.09
CA SER A 141 -5.56 14.18 -4.55
C SER A 141 -5.80 15.31 -5.56
N LEU A 142 -5.12 15.30 -6.71
CA LEU A 142 -5.29 16.24 -7.82
C LEU A 142 -6.22 15.70 -8.92
N GLU A 143 -6.62 14.43 -8.87
CA GLU A 143 -7.58 13.88 -9.80
C GLU A 143 -9.00 14.23 -9.37
N ASP A 144 -9.86 14.54 -10.36
CA ASP A 144 -11.28 14.69 -10.10
C ASP A 144 -11.84 13.36 -9.61
N TRP A 145 -12.59 13.40 -8.52
CA TRP A 145 -13.23 12.21 -8.02
C TRP A 145 -14.30 11.71 -8.99
N LYS A 146 -14.29 10.40 -9.21
CA LYS A 146 -15.23 9.75 -10.13
C LYS A 146 -16.34 9.11 -9.32
N TRP A 147 -17.58 9.49 -9.59
CA TRP A 147 -18.78 8.95 -8.92
C TRP A 147 -18.83 7.42 -8.92
N ASP A 148 -18.45 6.79 -10.03
CA ASP A 148 -18.56 5.34 -10.20
C ASP A 148 -17.59 4.52 -9.34
N THR A 149 -16.53 5.15 -8.80
CA THR A 149 -15.50 4.47 -8.00
C THR A 149 -15.41 4.98 -6.58
N PHE A 150 -16.23 5.97 -6.23
CA PHE A 150 -16.20 6.61 -4.90
C PHE A 150 -17.05 5.83 -3.89
N ASN A 151 -16.44 5.46 -2.77
CA ASN A 151 -17.14 4.84 -1.66
C ASN A 151 -17.38 5.87 -0.56
N PHE A 152 -18.64 6.25 -0.35
CA PHE A 152 -19.05 7.25 0.65
C PHE A 152 -18.72 6.86 2.11
N GLU A 153 -18.52 5.57 2.38
CA GLU A 153 -18.19 5.10 3.73
C GLU A 153 -16.69 5.14 4.04
N THR A 154 -15.84 4.97 3.02
CA THR A 154 -14.40 4.76 3.21
C THR A 154 -13.53 5.84 2.61
N ASP A 155 -14.00 6.51 1.58
CA ASP A 155 -13.22 7.49 0.84
C ASP A 155 -13.40 8.90 1.41
N ILE A 156 -12.34 9.69 1.30
CA ILE A 156 -12.35 11.08 1.79
C ILE A 156 -12.47 12.01 0.59
N ILE A 157 -13.51 12.84 0.59
CA ILE A 157 -13.64 13.92 -0.39
C ILE A 157 -12.55 14.95 -0.08
N ARG A 158 -11.69 15.21 -1.07
CA ARG A 158 -10.65 16.22 -0.99
C ARG A 158 -10.78 17.16 -2.17
N GLU A 159 -11.08 18.39 -1.88
CA GLU A 159 -11.15 19.46 -2.87
C GLU A 159 -9.90 20.33 -2.77
N TYR A 160 -8.79 19.82 -3.34
CA TYR A 160 -7.50 20.53 -3.34
C TYR A 160 -7.17 21.17 -4.69
N LYS A 161 -8.12 21.12 -5.64
CA LYS A 161 -7.95 21.65 -6.98
C LYS A 161 -8.88 22.83 -7.23
N ASP A 162 -8.41 23.79 -8.00
CA ASP A 162 -9.18 24.97 -8.45
C ASP A 162 -9.79 25.79 -7.30
N ILE A 163 -9.09 25.84 -6.18
CA ILE A 163 -9.52 26.60 -5.01
C ILE A 163 -9.44 28.11 -5.34
N LYS A 164 -10.58 28.78 -5.30
CA LYS A 164 -10.64 30.23 -5.46
C LYS A 164 -10.41 30.87 -4.11
N VAL A 165 -9.33 31.64 -3.99
CA VAL A 165 -9.01 32.41 -2.79
C VAL A 165 -9.38 33.86 -3.03
N ASP A 166 -10.33 34.37 -2.25
CA ASP A 166 -10.71 35.79 -2.23
C ASP A 166 -10.46 36.31 -0.78
N GLY A 167 -9.35 36.98 -0.63
CA GLY A 167 -8.85 37.39 0.69
C GLY A 167 -8.05 36.28 1.37
N GLU A 168 -8.62 35.62 2.35
CA GLU A 168 -7.98 34.57 3.14
C GLU A 168 -8.74 33.24 3.04
N TYR A 169 -8.01 32.13 2.87
CA TYR A 169 -8.59 30.79 2.83
C TYR A 169 -7.79 29.83 3.72
N GLN A 170 -8.47 29.14 4.60
CA GLN A 170 -7.86 28.14 5.46
C GLN A 170 -8.04 26.73 4.87
N LEU A 171 -6.94 26.10 4.47
CA LEU A 171 -6.92 24.76 3.94
C LEU A 171 -6.47 23.76 5.01
N CYS A 172 -7.29 22.73 5.26
CA CYS A 172 -6.92 21.63 6.13
C CYS A 172 -6.35 20.47 5.30
N ILE A 173 -5.06 20.20 5.46
CA ILE A 173 -4.40 19.06 4.83
C ILE A 173 -4.35 17.92 5.85
N SER A 174 -5.17 16.90 5.64
CA SER A 174 -5.20 15.74 6.52
C SER A 174 -4.17 14.70 6.09
N GLY A 175 -3.24 14.38 6.96
CA GLY A 175 -2.34 13.25 6.86
C GLY A 175 -2.66 12.23 7.96
N ARG A 176 -2.17 10.98 7.81
CA ARG A 176 -2.29 9.98 8.87
C ARG A 176 -0.96 9.85 9.62
N ARG A 177 -0.23 8.75 9.46
CA ARG A 177 1.02 8.52 10.21
C ARG A 177 2.26 9.17 9.60
N LYS A 178 2.27 9.36 8.28
CA LYS A 178 3.39 9.98 7.60
C LYS A 178 3.11 11.46 7.40
N ARG A 179 4.10 12.30 7.66
CA ARG A 179 4.02 13.73 7.34
C ARG A 179 3.80 13.89 5.83
N VAL A 180 2.85 14.72 5.47
CA VAL A 180 2.58 15.10 4.09
C VAL A 180 3.35 16.38 3.80
N ILE A 181 4.09 16.41 2.70
CA ILE A 181 4.72 17.63 2.19
C ILE A 181 3.83 18.08 1.04
N PRO A 182 3.00 19.14 1.25
CA PRO A 182 2.14 19.64 0.19
C PRO A 182 2.98 20.31 -0.91
N VAL A 183 2.57 20.11 -2.15
CA VAL A 183 3.03 20.90 -3.30
C VAL A 183 1.89 21.85 -3.63
N ILE A 184 2.13 23.15 -3.57
CA ILE A 184 1.12 24.18 -3.81
C ILE A 184 1.49 24.89 -5.10
N GLU A 185 0.59 24.80 -6.08
CA GLU A 185 0.68 25.54 -7.34
C GLU A 185 -0.34 26.67 -7.32
N CYS A 186 0.07 27.85 -7.69
CA CYS A 186 -0.81 29.03 -7.74
C CYS A 186 -0.64 29.77 -9.07
N ASN A 187 -1.72 30.37 -9.57
CA ASN A 187 -1.72 31.18 -10.79
C ASN A 187 -1.55 32.69 -10.53
N THR A 188 -1.43 33.07 -9.26
CA THR A 188 -1.25 34.46 -8.83
C THR A 188 -0.36 34.45 -7.61
N ALA A 189 0.49 35.48 -7.47
CA ALA A 189 1.34 35.60 -6.29
C ALA A 189 0.50 35.66 -5.01
N MET A 190 0.83 34.79 -4.05
CA MET A 190 0.13 34.67 -2.78
C MET A 190 1.10 34.37 -1.63
N LYS A 191 0.61 34.54 -0.42
CA LYS A 191 1.31 34.14 0.80
C LYS A 191 0.64 32.92 1.41
N VAL A 192 1.44 31.97 1.84
CA VAL A 192 0.98 30.77 2.54
C VAL A 192 1.65 30.74 3.90
N SER A 193 0.87 30.67 4.97
CA SER A 193 1.38 30.51 6.32
C SER A 193 1.15 29.07 6.80
N PHE A 194 2.17 28.49 7.39
CA PHE A 194 2.13 27.15 7.98
C PHE A 194 2.98 27.14 9.25
N ASN A 195 2.39 26.77 10.38
CA ASN A 195 3.06 26.75 11.69
C ASN A 195 3.83 28.05 11.97
N ASP A 196 3.16 29.18 11.91
CA ASP A 196 3.70 30.54 12.16
C ASP A 196 4.85 30.95 11.20
N THR A 197 5.09 30.17 10.13
CA THR A 197 6.06 30.51 9.09
C THR A 197 5.33 30.93 7.82
N GLU A 198 5.66 32.10 7.29
CA GLU A 198 5.08 32.63 6.06
C GLU A 198 5.98 32.37 4.86
N TYR A 199 5.40 31.86 3.79
CA TYR A 199 6.06 31.60 2.52
C TYR A 199 5.40 32.46 1.42
N SER A 200 6.20 33.13 0.61
CA SER A 200 5.71 33.86 -0.56
C SER A 200 5.84 32.96 -1.79
N LEU A 201 4.72 32.68 -2.43
CA LEU A 201 4.67 31.97 -3.69
C LEU A 201 4.57 32.98 -4.84
N LEU A 202 5.37 32.78 -5.87
CA LEU A 202 5.33 33.54 -7.11
C LEU A 202 4.55 32.73 -8.13
N ALA A 203 3.74 33.42 -8.93
CA ALA A 203 3.00 32.81 -10.03
C ALA A 203 3.93 32.42 -11.18
#